data_538ac5d909d44a023c707db4042ed6cc
#
_entry.id   538ac5d909d44a023c707db4042ed6cc
#
_cell.length_a   1.000
_cell.length_b   1.000
_cell.length_c   1.000
_cell.angle_alpha   90.00
_cell.angle_beta   90.00
_cell.angle_gamma   90.00
#
_symmetry.space_group_name_H-M   'P 1'
#
loop_
_entity.id
_entity.type
_entity.pdbx_description
1 polymer ?
#
loop_
_entity_poly.entity_id
_entity_poly.type
_entity_poly.pdbx_seq_one_letter_code
_entity_poly.pdbx_strand_id
1 'polypeptide(L)'
;MRNIHINQFKRILRNFYIRVKYYKLERNNNVLPKTVVMFIENGYHKQHPGLVDRFKAIVGMYYIAKKNGWGFKLVFTTPFCLEEYLEPNLVDWKINRQDISRDLFDTRLIEYNAFGSLPTLKNNIKQYHCYFYEGFNFLQKNNISDWETEWAKMFHMLFKPSKRLESLLTEYLPSQPYVAVHFRFVNALEHFEDGYDNAVSKEEQRILIDKCLETLKGIKIKENKDIYVFTDSAVFSSIAREKGYNTVGTNDIGHISFETKTETYDKTFLDLFAISRAARVYAIHGNVLYNSVFPYYAAIIGYTDYVILEIQ
;
A
#
# COMPACT_ATOMS: atom_id res chain seq x y z
N MET A 1 15.12 19.65 20.02
CA MET A 1 14.03 20.65 19.93
C MET A 1 14.18 21.62 18.75
N ARG A 2 15.36 22.26 18.51
CA ARG A 2 15.54 23.24 17.40
C ARG A 2 15.21 22.71 15.99
N ASN A 3 15.55 21.47 15.68
CA ASN A 3 15.29 20.86 14.35
C ASN A 3 13.80 20.55 14.07
N ILE A 4 13.01 20.33 15.13
CA ILE A 4 11.57 20.06 15.00
C ILE A 4 10.84 21.35 14.58
N HIS A 5 11.18 22.49 15.17
CA HIS A 5 10.58 23.77 14.82
C HIS A 5 10.94 24.25 13.41
N ILE A 6 12.18 24.00 12.96
CA ILE A 6 12.61 24.34 11.59
C ILE A 6 11.85 23.51 10.55
N ASN A 7 11.64 22.24 10.80
CA ASN A 7 10.89 21.36 9.90
C ASN A 7 9.38 21.71 9.85
N GLN A 8 8.80 22.08 11.00
CA GLN A 8 7.42 22.59 11.05
C GLN A 8 7.28 23.89 10.26
N PHE A 9 8.19 24.83 10.42
CA PHE A 9 8.16 26.12 9.71
C PHE A 9 8.31 25.92 8.19
N LYS A 10 9.25 25.08 7.75
CA LYS A 10 9.41 24.72 6.33
C LYS A 10 8.15 24.08 5.77
N ARG A 11 7.46 23.23 6.55
CA ARG A 11 6.19 22.62 6.16
C ARG A 11 5.08 23.67 5.98
N ILE A 12 4.96 24.62 6.91
CA ILE A 12 3.98 25.72 6.81
C ILE A 12 4.22 26.57 5.57
N LEU A 13 5.46 27.00 5.33
CA LEU A 13 5.80 27.79 4.14
C LEU A 13 5.53 27.04 2.83
N ARG A 14 5.90 25.76 2.78
CA ARG A 14 5.60 24.90 1.62
C ARG A 14 4.09 24.80 1.39
N ASN A 15 3.31 24.56 2.43
CA ASN A 15 1.87 24.44 2.31
C ASN A 15 1.20 25.73 1.91
N PHE A 16 1.70 26.88 2.39
CA PHE A 16 1.24 28.20 1.95
C PHE A 16 1.51 28.42 0.46
N TYR A 17 2.76 28.17 0.02
CA TYR A 17 3.14 28.31 -1.38
C TYR A 17 2.30 27.41 -2.32
N ILE A 18 2.06 26.17 -1.90
CA ILE A 18 1.23 25.23 -2.66
C ILE A 18 -0.21 25.76 -2.75
N ARG A 19 -0.78 26.25 -1.65
CA ARG A 19 -2.14 26.82 -1.65
C ARG A 19 -2.26 28.01 -2.59
N VAL A 20 -1.29 28.91 -2.59
CA VAL A 20 -1.28 30.08 -3.51
C VAL A 20 -1.25 29.63 -4.97
N LYS A 21 -0.44 28.62 -5.31
CA LYS A 21 -0.36 28.09 -6.68
C LYS A 21 -1.55 27.22 -7.08
N TYR A 22 -2.21 26.61 -6.12
CA TYR A 22 -3.25 25.63 -6.36
C TYR A 22 -4.58 26.26 -6.73
N TYR A 23 -4.99 27.28 -5.97
CA TYR A 23 -6.30 27.89 -6.16
C TYR A 23 -6.33 28.82 -7.38
N LYS A 24 -7.48 28.80 -8.04
CA LYS A 24 -7.82 29.71 -9.13
C LYS A 24 -9.07 30.50 -8.75
N LEU A 25 -9.28 31.64 -9.39
CA LEU A 25 -10.48 32.46 -9.28
C LEU A 25 -11.43 32.22 -10.49
N GLU A 26 -11.45 30.97 -10.96
CA GLU A 26 -12.26 30.56 -12.10
C GLU A 26 -13.39 29.66 -11.65
N ARG A 27 -14.63 30.08 -11.81
CA ARG A 27 -15.78 29.24 -11.51
C ARG A 27 -15.92 28.13 -12.55
N ASN A 28 -15.90 26.90 -12.08
CA ASN A 28 -16.22 25.73 -12.90
C ASN A 28 -17.65 25.27 -12.58
N ASN A 29 -18.55 25.33 -13.57
CA ASN A 29 -19.96 24.97 -13.38
C ASN A 29 -20.20 23.45 -13.43
N ASN A 30 -19.25 22.66 -13.91
CA ASN A 30 -19.37 21.20 -14.06
C ASN A 30 -18.79 20.40 -12.87
N VAL A 31 -18.55 21.05 -11.75
CA VAL A 31 -17.92 20.46 -10.58
C VAL A 31 -18.83 19.43 -9.91
N LEU A 32 -18.31 18.25 -9.65
CA LEU A 32 -18.99 17.25 -8.83
C LEU A 32 -19.16 17.81 -7.39
N PRO A 33 -20.39 18.04 -6.93
CA PRO A 33 -20.61 18.58 -5.59
C PRO A 33 -20.40 17.51 -4.52
N LYS A 34 -20.13 17.94 -3.28
CA LYS A 34 -19.96 17.06 -2.11
C LYS A 34 -19.00 15.89 -2.37
N THR A 35 -17.83 16.19 -2.96
CA THR A 35 -16.86 15.16 -3.34
C THR A 35 -15.52 15.36 -2.65
N VAL A 36 -14.97 14.30 -2.09
CA VAL A 36 -13.58 14.23 -1.65
C VAL A 36 -12.76 13.63 -2.80
N VAL A 37 -11.72 14.33 -3.24
CA VAL A 37 -10.80 13.88 -4.27
C VAL A 37 -9.44 13.66 -3.65
N MET A 38 -8.93 12.42 -3.71
CA MET A 38 -7.57 12.11 -3.26
C MET A 38 -6.63 12.03 -4.46
N PHE A 39 -5.43 12.61 -4.30
CA PHE A 39 -4.44 12.70 -5.37
C PHE A 39 -3.15 11.98 -4.96
N ILE A 40 -2.74 11.03 -5.80
CA ILE A 40 -1.45 10.33 -5.77
C ILE A 40 -0.83 10.56 -7.14
N GLU A 41 -0.27 11.75 -7.33
CA GLU A 41 0.31 12.20 -8.58
C GLU A 41 1.56 13.03 -8.35
N ASN A 42 2.41 13.13 -9.37
CA ASN A 42 3.59 13.99 -9.30
C ASN A 42 3.20 15.48 -9.18
N GLY A 43 4.01 16.24 -8.47
CA GLY A 43 3.92 17.70 -8.42
C GLY A 43 3.89 18.30 -7.02
N TYR A 44 3.08 17.79 -6.11
CA TYR A 44 2.97 18.32 -4.74
C TYR A 44 3.62 17.43 -3.69
N HIS A 45 3.70 16.15 -3.93
CA HIS A 45 4.41 15.17 -3.10
C HIS A 45 5.76 14.83 -3.75
N LYS A 46 6.84 14.89 -2.97
CA LYS A 46 8.17 14.52 -3.48
C LYS A 46 8.38 13.02 -3.52
N GLN A 47 7.75 12.30 -2.60
CA GLN A 47 7.90 10.86 -2.44
C GLN A 47 6.61 10.29 -1.86
N HIS A 48 6.06 9.30 -2.51
CA HIS A 48 4.91 8.57 -2.02
C HIS A 48 5.39 7.34 -1.22
N PRO A 49 4.70 6.98 -0.13
CA PRO A 49 5.05 5.79 0.64
C PRO A 49 4.75 4.49 -0.14
N GLY A 50 5.05 3.34 0.45
CA GLY A 50 4.78 2.02 -0.12
C GLY A 50 3.30 1.79 -0.46
N LEU A 51 3.00 0.78 -1.29
CA LEU A 51 1.64 0.54 -1.82
C LEU A 51 0.59 0.40 -0.72
N VAL A 52 0.87 -0.40 0.31
CA VAL A 52 -0.06 -0.62 1.43
C VAL A 52 -0.32 0.67 2.20
N ASP A 53 0.70 1.52 2.37
CA ASP A 53 0.52 2.81 3.04
C ASP A 53 -0.37 3.76 2.25
N ARG A 54 -0.29 3.71 0.92
CA ARG A 54 -1.23 4.43 0.04
C ARG A 54 -2.64 3.90 0.22
N PHE A 55 -2.84 2.58 0.25
CA PHE A 55 -4.17 1.99 0.47
C PHE A 55 -4.74 2.31 1.86
N LYS A 56 -3.92 2.33 2.91
CA LYS A 56 -4.36 2.79 4.24
C LYS A 56 -4.95 4.20 4.18
N ALA A 57 -4.25 5.11 3.49
CA ALA A 57 -4.70 6.49 3.34
C ALA A 57 -5.94 6.61 2.45
N ILE A 58 -6.00 5.90 1.33
CA ILE A 58 -7.15 5.90 0.41
C ILE A 58 -8.41 5.39 1.12
N VAL A 59 -8.32 4.23 1.76
CA VAL A 59 -9.45 3.62 2.47
C VAL A 59 -9.90 4.50 3.64
N GLY A 60 -8.96 5.07 4.39
CA GLY A 60 -9.27 6.01 5.47
C GLY A 60 -9.99 7.26 4.97
N MET A 61 -9.54 7.84 3.88
CA MET A 61 -10.17 9.03 3.28
C MET A 61 -11.55 8.69 2.69
N TYR A 62 -11.71 7.53 2.07
CA TYR A 62 -13.01 7.04 1.62
C TYR A 62 -13.97 6.82 2.78
N TYR A 63 -13.51 6.21 3.88
CA TYR A 63 -14.33 6.02 5.08
C TYR A 63 -14.84 7.34 5.62
N ILE A 64 -13.99 8.37 5.68
CA ILE A 64 -14.36 9.72 6.13
C ILE A 64 -15.39 10.35 5.19
N ALA A 65 -15.17 10.28 3.88
CA ALA A 65 -16.12 10.79 2.89
C ALA A 65 -17.49 10.12 3.06
N LYS A 66 -17.51 8.80 3.12
CA LYS A 66 -18.74 8.00 3.29
C LYS A 66 -19.49 8.34 4.58
N LYS A 67 -18.78 8.47 5.72
CA LYS A 67 -19.39 8.83 7.03
C LYS A 67 -20.03 10.23 7.02
N ASN A 68 -19.52 11.13 6.18
CA ASN A 68 -20.08 12.47 6.02
C ASN A 68 -21.11 12.58 4.89
N GLY A 69 -21.48 11.48 4.23
CA GLY A 69 -22.40 11.49 3.09
C GLY A 69 -21.82 12.18 1.84
N TRP A 70 -20.50 12.11 1.65
CA TRP A 70 -19.77 12.70 0.52
C TRP A 70 -19.35 11.62 -0.47
N GLY A 71 -19.31 11.97 -1.75
CA GLY A 71 -18.69 11.15 -2.79
C GLY A 71 -17.18 11.05 -2.61
N PHE A 72 -16.57 10.01 -3.15
CA PHE A 72 -15.12 9.81 -3.14
C PHE A 72 -14.61 9.59 -4.55
N LYS A 73 -13.53 10.28 -4.90
CA LYS A 73 -12.84 10.16 -6.17
C LYS A 73 -11.33 10.08 -5.94
N LEU A 74 -10.62 9.40 -6.86
CA LEU A 74 -9.19 9.13 -6.75
C LEU A 74 -8.50 9.44 -8.08
N VAL A 75 -7.41 10.18 -8.01
CA VAL A 75 -6.42 10.35 -9.06
C VAL A 75 -5.15 9.65 -8.62
N PHE A 76 -4.80 8.54 -9.25
CA PHE A 76 -3.60 7.79 -8.90
C PHE A 76 -2.82 7.47 -10.18
N THR A 77 -1.79 8.27 -10.47
CA THR A 77 -1.00 8.20 -11.70
C THR A 77 0.51 8.09 -11.45
N THR A 78 0.93 8.00 -10.19
CA THR A 78 2.35 7.95 -9.82
C THR A 78 2.62 6.86 -8.80
N PRO A 79 3.66 6.03 -9.01
CA PRO A 79 4.59 5.97 -10.15
C PRO A 79 4.02 5.22 -11.36
N PHE A 80 2.83 4.66 -11.24
CA PHE A 80 2.08 3.93 -12.28
C PHE A 80 0.61 4.40 -12.27
N CYS A 81 -0.11 4.07 -13.33
CA CYS A 81 -1.55 4.26 -13.37
C CYS A 81 -2.25 3.11 -12.61
N LEU A 82 -2.98 3.44 -11.53
CA LEU A 82 -3.66 2.41 -10.72
C LEU A 82 -4.66 1.60 -11.53
N GLU A 83 -5.27 2.21 -12.54
CA GLU A 83 -6.27 1.57 -13.40
C GLU A 83 -5.72 0.40 -14.22
N GLU A 84 -4.40 0.28 -14.35
CA GLU A 84 -3.76 -0.89 -14.98
C GLU A 84 -3.90 -2.14 -14.11
N TYR A 85 -4.00 -1.99 -12.79
CA TYR A 85 -4.04 -3.08 -11.81
C TYR A 85 -5.38 -3.24 -11.12
N LEU A 86 -6.08 -2.14 -10.86
CA LEU A 86 -7.34 -2.13 -10.12
C LEU A 86 -8.42 -1.34 -10.87
N GLU A 87 -9.64 -1.89 -10.85
CA GLU A 87 -10.82 -1.23 -11.39
C GLU A 87 -11.79 -0.83 -10.27
N PRO A 88 -12.66 0.17 -10.50
CA PRO A 88 -13.80 0.43 -9.63
C PRO A 88 -14.65 -0.83 -9.43
N ASN A 89 -15.05 -1.09 -8.17
CA ASN A 89 -15.95 -2.19 -7.88
C ASN A 89 -17.38 -1.67 -7.60
N LEU A 90 -17.70 -1.37 -6.35
CA LEU A 90 -19.02 -0.84 -5.97
C LEU A 90 -19.06 0.69 -5.99
N VAL A 91 -17.91 1.33 -5.92
CA VAL A 91 -17.74 2.79 -5.92
C VAL A 91 -16.95 3.18 -7.14
N ASP A 92 -17.56 3.96 -8.02
CA ASP A 92 -16.84 4.59 -9.12
C ASP A 92 -15.97 5.74 -8.58
N TRP A 93 -14.69 5.43 -8.35
CA TRP A 93 -13.71 6.39 -7.86
C TRP A 93 -12.98 7.15 -8.99
N LYS A 94 -13.23 6.83 -10.27
CA LYS A 94 -12.63 7.55 -11.40
C LYS A 94 -13.18 8.97 -11.48
N ILE A 95 -12.36 9.90 -11.92
CA ILE A 95 -12.73 11.30 -12.11
C ILE A 95 -12.10 11.87 -13.37
N ASN A 96 -12.85 12.63 -14.15
CA ASN A 96 -12.30 13.40 -15.25
C ASN A 96 -11.67 14.69 -14.72
N ARG A 97 -10.59 15.14 -15.36
CA ARG A 97 -9.89 16.38 -14.95
C ARG A 97 -10.80 17.62 -15.01
N GLN A 98 -11.77 17.66 -15.91
CA GLN A 98 -12.76 18.74 -16.04
C GLN A 98 -13.74 18.81 -14.85
N ASP A 99 -13.93 17.71 -14.11
CA ASP A 99 -14.83 17.64 -12.95
C ASP A 99 -14.15 18.09 -11.65
N ILE A 100 -12.84 18.42 -11.72
CA ILE A 100 -12.03 18.89 -10.60
C ILE A 100 -12.06 20.41 -10.56
N SER A 101 -12.59 21.00 -9.48
CA SER A 101 -12.51 22.43 -9.25
C SER A 101 -11.22 22.83 -8.56
N ARG A 102 -10.67 23.96 -8.97
CA ARG A 102 -9.60 24.65 -8.21
C ARG A 102 -10.06 26.02 -7.71
N ASP A 103 -11.35 26.31 -7.81
CA ASP A 103 -11.93 27.57 -7.35
C ASP A 103 -11.76 27.71 -5.83
N LEU A 104 -11.26 28.86 -5.39
CA LEU A 104 -10.99 29.16 -3.99
C LEU A 104 -12.26 29.10 -3.12
N PHE A 105 -13.44 29.39 -3.67
CA PHE A 105 -14.70 29.42 -2.92
C PHE A 105 -15.34 28.03 -2.82
N ASP A 106 -15.13 27.18 -3.84
CA ASP A 106 -15.75 25.85 -3.95
C ASP A 106 -14.90 24.72 -3.41
N THR A 107 -13.58 24.93 -3.28
CA THR A 107 -12.61 23.86 -2.99
C THR A 107 -11.81 24.13 -1.71
N ARG A 108 -11.44 23.06 -0.99
CA ARG A 108 -10.52 23.10 0.14
C ARG A 108 -9.46 22.01 0.04
N LEU A 109 -8.21 22.40 0.21
CA LEU A 109 -7.10 21.46 0.41
C LEU A 109 -7.12 20.94 1.84
N ILE A 110 -7.02 19.63 1.98
CA ILE A 110 -6.93 18.94 3.27
C ILE A 110 -5.66 18.10 3.34
N GLU A 111 -5.22 17.85 4.57
CA GLU A 111 -4.12 16.94 4.91
C GLU A 111 -4.67 15.71 5.62
N TYR A 112 -4.17 14.56 5.24
CA TYR A 112 -4.43 13.29 5.92
C TYR A 112 -3.14 12.83 6.59
N ASN A 113 -3.00 13.11 7.88
CA ASN A 113 -1.79 12.79 8.64
C ASN A 113 -2.12 12.30 10.06
N ALA A 114 -1.18 11.58 10.64
CA ALA A 114 -1.35 10.93 11.95
C ALA A 114 -1.45 11.91 13.13
N PHE A 115 -0.98 13.14 12.96
CA PHE A 115 -0.85 14.12 14.04
C PHE A 115 -1.86 15.26 13.97
N GLY A 116 -2.54 15.43 12.84
CA GLY A 116 -3.55 16.45 12.62
C GLY A 116 -4.97 15.92 12.78
N SER A 117 -5.89 16.78 13.22
CA SER A 117 -7.32 16.51 13.11
C SER A 117 -7.76 16.64 11.66
N LEU A 118 -8.57 15.69 11.19
CA LEU A 118 -9.20 15.83 9.89
C LEU A 118 -10.23 16.96 9.94
N PRO A 119 -10.28 17.82 8.92
CA PRO A 119 -11.25 18.90 8.91
C PRO A 119 -12.66 18.35 8.81
N THR A 120 -13.58 18.96 9.52
CA THR A 120 -15.00 18.70 9.33
C THR A 120 -15.40 19.12 7.90
N LEU A 121 -16.01 18.22 7.17
CA LEU A 121 -16.49 18.51 5.81
C LEU A 121 -17.73 19.41 5.90
N LYS A 122 -17.65 20.61 5.32
CA LYS A 122 -18.71 21.63 5.39
C LYS A 122 -19.53 21.65 4.10
N ASN A 123 -20.83 21.77 4.20
CA ASN A 123 -21.75 21.74 3.05
C ASN A 123 -21.63 22.93 2.08
N ASN A 124 -21.01 24.02 2.50
CA ASN A 124 -20.75 25.19 1.63
C ASN A 124 -19.52 25.02 0.73
N ILE A 125 -18.79 23.92 0.86
CA ILE A 125 -17.68 23.54 0.00
C ILE A 125 -18.18 22.46 -0.95
N LYS A 126 -17.80 22.52 -2.23
CA LYS A 126 -18.17 21.50 -3.22
C LYS A 126 -17.18 20.33 -3.23
N GLN A 127 -15.88 20.63 -3.13
CA GLN A 127 -14.84 19.60 -3.18
C GLN A 127 -13.79 19.79 -2.08
N TYR A 128 -13.37 18.66 -1.51
CA TYR A 128 -12.18 18.56 -0.66
C TYR A 128 -11.09 17.80 -1.40
N HIS A 129 -9.88 18.35 -1.46
CA HIS A 129 -8.76 17.79 -2.19
C HIS A 129 -7.64 17.40 -1.23
N CYS A 130 -7.27 16.11 -1.24
CA CYS A 130 -6.20 15.57 -0.41
C CYS A 130 -4.98 15.24 -1.27
N TYR A 131 -3.95 16.09 -1.22
CA TYR A 131 -2.64 15.85 -1.83
C TYR A 131 -1.60 15.41 -0.81
N PHE A 132 -1.83 15.68 0.48
CA PHE A 132 -0.90 15.41 1.55
C PHE A 132 -1.47 14.33 2.43
N TYR A 133 -0.78 13.19 2.45
CA TYR A 133 -1.20 12.04 3.25
C TYR A 133 0.00 11.31 3.83
N GLU A 134 -0.23 10.62 4.91
CA GLU A 134 0.69 9.69 5.54
C GLU A 134 0.07 8.28 5.53
N GLY A 135 0.91 7.26 5.57
CA GLY A 135 0.49 5.86 5.47
C GLY A 135 -0.07 5.28 6.77
N PHE A 136 -0.91 6.00 7.51
CA PHE A 136 -1.56 5.47 8.72
C PHE A 136 -2.96 4.93 8.42
N ASN A 137 -3.39 3.97 9.22
CA ASN A 137 -4.75 3.45 9.14
C ASN A 137 -5.68 4.25 10.06
N PHE A 138 -6.62 5.00 9.47
CA PHE A 138 -7.58 5.83 10.21
C PHE A 138 -8.50 5.01 11.11
N LEU A 139 -8.97 3.85 10.64
CA LEU A 139 -9.93 3.03 11.38
C LEU A 139 -9.27 2.46 12.64
N GLN A 140 -8.07 1.90 12.49
CA GLN A 140 -7.27 1.40 13.61
C GLN A 140 -6.95 2.51 14.62
N LYS A 141 -6.46 3.65 14.14
CA LYS A 141 -6.06 4.77 14.99
C LYS A 141 -7.22 5.37 15.78
N ASN A 142 -8.42 5.33 15.23
CA ASN A 142 -9.64 5.83 15.89
C ASN A 142 -10.41 4.73 16.63
N ASN A 143 -9.80 3.58 16.88
CA ASN A 143 -10.36 2.46 17.63
C ASN A 143 -11.76 2.04 17.11
N ILE A 144 -11.93 2.04 15.78
CA ILE A 144 -13.18 1.52 15.20
C ILE A 144 -13.26 0.02 15.51
N SER A 145 -14.39 -0.39 16.08
CA SER A 145 -14.63 -1.80 16.39
C SER A 145 -14.51 -2.64 15.11
N ASP A 146 -13.81 -3.78 15.21
CA ASP A 146 -13.57 -4.68 14.08
C ASP A 146 -12.98 -3.95 12.85
N TRP A 147 -12.01 -3.07 13.09
CA TRP A 147 -11.43 -2.18 12.08
C TRP A 147 -10.83 -2.94 10.89
N GLU A 148 -10.35 -4.16 11.08
CA GLU A 148 -9.78 -4.99 10.00
C GLU A 148 -10.85 -5.36 8.99
N THR A 149 -11.96 -5.92 9.46
CA THR A 149 -13.11 -6.27 8.61
C THR A 149 -13.71 -5.02 7.95
N GLU A 150 -13.86 -3.92 8.67
CA GLU A 150 -14.37 -2.67 8.08
C GLU A 150 -13.39 -2.10 7.05
N TRP A 151 -12.08 -2.19 7.28
CA TRP A 151 -11.07 -1.75 6.33
C TRP A 151 -11.12 -2.61 5.05
N ALA A 152 -11.13 -3.94 5.19
CA ALA A 152 -11.26 -4.86 4.05
C ALA A 152 -12.54 -4.58 3.24
N LYS A 153 -13.67 -4.41 3.91
CA LYS A 153 -14.94 -4.06 3.27
C LYS A 153 -14.85 -2.76 2.47
N MET A 154 -14.22 -1.70 3.04
CA MET A 154 -14.03 -0.45 2.32
C MET A 154 -13.08 -0.63 1.13
N PHE A 155 -12.00 -1.41 1.28
CA PHE A 155 -11.11 -1.75 0.19
C PHE A 155 -11.86 -2.44 -0.96
N HIS A 156 -12.65 -3.46 -0.66
CA HIS A 156 -13.46 -4.17 -1.67
C HIS A 156 -14.60 -3.33 -2.26
N MET A 157 -15.12 -2.35 -1.54
CA MET A 157 -16.05 -1.40 -2.15
C MET A 157 -15.39 -0.54 -3.23
N LEU A 158 -14.14 -0.16 -3.00
CA LEU A 158 -13.37 0.66 -3.94
C LEU A 158 -12.81 -0.16 -5.10
N PHE A 159 -12.20 -1.32 -4.82
CA PHE A 159 -11.30 -1.99 -5.73
C PHE A 159 -11.69 -3.43 -6.02
N LYS A 160 -11.53 -3.80 -7.27
CA LYS A 160 -11.38 -5.18 -7.75
C LYS A 160 -10.15 -5.24 -8.67
N PRO A 161 -9.49 -6.40 -8.80
CA PRO A 161 -8.43 -6.57 -9.78
C PRO A 161 -8.89 -6.26 -11.19
N SER A 162 -8.01 -5.64 -11.99
CA SER A 162 -8.22 -5.46 -13.42
C SER A 162 -8.13 -6.80 -14.16
N LYS A 163 -8.62 -6.84 -15.40
CA LYS A 163 -8.47 -8.03 -16.26
C LYS A 163 -7.00 -8.44 -16.42
N ARG A 164 -6.08 -7.46 -16.51
CA ARG A 164 -4.65 -7.72 -16.60
C ARG A 164 -4.14 -8.42 -15.34
N LEU A 165 -4.47 -7.91 -14.16
CA LEU A 165 -4.03 -8.51 -12.90
C LEU A 165 -4.66 -9.89 -12.69
N GLU A 166 -5.93 -10.09 -13.04
CA GLU A 166 -6.57 -11.42 -12.98
C GLU A 166 -5.90 -12.42 -13.90
N SER A 167 -5.46 -12.01 -15.10
CA SER A 167 -4.71 -12.88 -16.00
C SER A 167 -3.38 -13.31 -15.39
N LEU A 168 -2.62 -12.37 -14.80
CA LEU A 168 -1.37 -12.70 -14.10
C LEU A 168 -1.62 -13.64 -12.91
N LEU A 169 -2.64 -13.38 -12.12
CA LEU A 169 -2.98 -14.24 -10.98
C LEU A 169 -3.37 -15.65 -11.44
N THR A 170 -4.09 -15.77 -12.54
CA THR A 170 -4.46 -17.07 -13.13
C THR A 170 -3.25 -17.83 -13.67
N GLU A 171 -2.28 -17.12 -14.24
CA GLU A 171 -1.04 -17.70 -14.77
C GLU A 171 -0.13 -18.27 -13.67
N TYR A 172 0.01 -17.53 -12.55
CA TYR A 172 1.01 -17.85 -11.53
C TYR A 172 0.47 -18.61 -10.32
N LEU A 173 -0.85 -18.60 -10.08
CA LEU A 173 -1.41 -19.25 -8.89
C LEU A 173 -2.02 -20.62 -9.21
N PRO A 174 -1.87 -21.58 -8.29
CA PRO A 174 -2.51 -22.89 -8.43
C PRO A 174 -4.02 -22.78 -8.21
N SER A 175 -4.76 -23.75 -8.74
CA SER A 175 -6.18 -23.94 -8.42
C SER A 175 -6.42 -24.54 -7.03
N GLN A 176 -5.38 -25.15 -6.43
CA GLN A 176 -5.46 -25.78 -5.12
C GLN A 176 -5.10 -24.77 -4.01
N PRO A 177 -5.68 -24.93 -2.80
CA PRO A 177 -5.31 -24.08 -1.65
C PRO A 177 -3.83 -24.19 -1.31
N TYR A 178 -3.17 -23.06 -1.10
CA TYR A 178 -1.77 -22.94 -0.73
C TYR A 178 -1.58 -22.06 0.50
N VAL A 179 -0.36 -22.07 1.04
CA VAL A 179 0.06 -21.22 2.16
C VAL A 179 1.06 -20.17 1.65
N ALA A 180 0.84 -18.93 2.00
CA ALA A 180 1.77 -17.84 1.71
C ALA A 180 2.74 -17.64 2.89
N VAL A 181 4.04 -17.57 2.60
CA VAL A 181 5.08 -17.26 3.59
C VAL A 181 5.89 -16.07 3.10
N HIS A 182 5.88 -15.00 3.88
CA HIS A 182 6.52 -13.74 3.51
C HIS A 182 7.76 -13.45 4.36
N PHE A 183 8.86 -13.12 3.68
CA PHE A 183 10.14 -12.67 4.25
C PHE A 183 10.49 -11.28 3.71
N ARG A 184 10.92 -10.38 4.56
CA ARG A 184 11.41 -9.06 4.17
C ARG A 184 12.84 -8.87 4.63
N PHE A 185 13.80 -9.03 3.72
CA PHE A 185 15.25 -8.97 4.00
C PHE A 185 15.81 -7.55 3.97
N VAL A 186 15.27 -6.70 3.10
CA VAL A 186 15.81 -5.36 2.80
C VAL A 186 17.29 -5.47 2.39
N ASN A 187 18.24 -4.96 3.16
CA ASN A 187 19.67 -5.03 2.86
C ASN A 187 20.40 -6.22 3.50
N ALA A 188 19.69 -7.15 4.13
CA ALA A 188 20.32 -8.26 4.85
C ALA A 188 21.05 -9.24 3.92
N LEU A 189 20.52 -9.54 2.72
CA LEU A 189 21.11 -10.49 1.80
C LEU A 189 21.78 -9.84 0.58
N GLU A 190 21.24 -8.73 0.12
CA GLU A 190 21.66 -7.99 -1.06
C GLU A 190 21.32 -6.51 -0.91
N HIS A 191 21.86 -5.65 -1.74
CA HIS A 191 21.55 -4.23 -1.67
C HIS A 191 20.13 -3.97 -2.16
N PHE A 192 19.33 -3.29 -1.32
CA PHE A 192 17.98 -2.90 -1.60
C PHE A 192 17.76 -1.41 -1.29
N GLU A 193 17.17 -0.66 -2.21
CA GLU A 193 16.99 0.80 -2.10
C GLU A 193 15.81 1.18 -1.17
N ASP A 194 15.88 0.85 0.12
CA ASP A 194 14.82 1.18 1.09
C ASP A 194 15.30 2.12 2.23
N GLY A 195 16.58 2.47 2.25
CA GLY A 195 17.16 3.35 3.28
C GLY A 195 17.21 2.75 4.68
N TYR A 196 16.87 1.47 4.84
CA TYR A 196 16.98 0.73 6.10
C TYR A 196 18.30 -0.06 6.12
N ASP A 197 19.17 0.27 7.07
CA ASP A 197 20.47 -0.37 7.20
C ASP A 197 20.38 -1.59 8.13
N ASN A 198 20.30 -2.78 7.53
CA ASN A 198 20.36 -4.08 8.22
C ASN A 198 21.34 -5.04 7.53
N ALA A 199 22.35 -4.50 6.84
CA ALA A 199 23.38 -5.30 6.21
C ALA A 199 24.14 -6.15 7.24
N VAL A 200 24.38 -7.41 6.93
CA VAL A 200 25.08 -8.37 7.79
C VAL A 200 26.22 -9.03 7.05
N SER A 201 27.16 -9.65 7.79
CA SER A 201 28.29 -10.38 7.23
C SER A 201 27.84 -11.60 6.41
N LYS A 202 28.71 -12.10 5.54
CA LYS A 202 28.43 -13.30 4.72
C LYS A 202 28.11 -14.54 5.56
N GLU A 203 28.73 -14.69 6.72
CA GLU A 203 28.46 -15.81 7.62
C GLU A 203 27.07 -15.66 8.27
N GLU A 204 26.70 -14.46 8.71
CA GLU A 204 25.38 -14.18 9.24
C GLU A 204 24.28 -14.34 8.18
N GLN A 205 24.54 -13.95 6.92
CA GLN A 205 23.65 -14.22 5.79
C GLN A 205 23.34 -15.70 5.63
N ARG A 206 24.37 -16.55 5.70
CA ARG A 206 24.24 -18.00 5.59
C ARG A 206 23.40 -18.57 6.72
N ILE A 207 23.71 -18.18 7.97
CA ILE A 207 22.93 -18.61 9.15
C ILE A 207 21.46 -18.16 9.04
N LEU A 208 21.20 -16.93 8.57
CA LEU A 208 19.87 -16.39 8.37
C LEU A 208 19.09 -17.21 7.33
N ILE A 209 19.72 -17.52 6.18
CA ILE A 209 19.11 -18.34 5.12
C ILE A 209 18.75 -19.73 5.65
N ASP A 210 19.67 -20.39 6.38
CA ASP A 210 19.43 -21.72 6.94
C ASP A 210 18.23 -21.71 7.91
N LYS A 211 18.13 -20.72 8.79
CA LYS A 211 16.99 -20.55 9.71
C LYS A 211 15.67 -20.32 8.95
N CYS A 212 15.69 -19.51 7.89
CA CYS A 212 14.51 -19.29 7.05
C CYS A 212 14.05 -20.59 6.37
N LEU A 213 14.99 -21.41 5.87
CA LEU A 213 14.68 -22.70 5.25
C LEU A 213 14.15 -23.72 6.26
N GLU A 214 14.69 -23.77 7.47
CA GLU A 214 14.17 -24.61 8.56
C GLU A 214 12.73 -24.19 8.93
N THR A 215 12.46 -22.90 8.99
CA THR A 215 11.11 -22.36 9.23
C THR A 215 10.15 -22.79 8.14
N LEU A 216 10.53 -22.67 6.87
CA LEU A 216 9.71 -23.14 5.73
C LEU A 216 9.42 -24.64 5.83
N LYS A 217 10.41 -25.46 6.21
CA LYS A 217 10.24 -26.89 6.41
C LYS A 217 9.24 -27.20 7.53
N GLY A 218 9.33 -26.48 8.65
CA GLY A 218 8.39 -26.60 9.76
C GLY A 218 6.95 -26.26 9.36
N ILE A 219 6.78 -25.15 8.61
CA ILE A 219 5.47 -24.74 8.07
C ILE A 219 4.92 -25.81 7.09
N LYS A 220 5.76 -26.34 6.19
CA LYS A 220 5.36 -27.38 5.20
C LYS A 220 4.82 -28.63 5.89
N ILE A 221 5.49 -29.08 6.96
CA ILE A 221 5.06 -30.24 7.76
C ILE A 221 3.72 -29.96 8.46
N LYS A 222 3.58 -28.77 9.05
CA LYS A 222 2.38 -28.37 9.80
C LYS A 222 1.16 -28.24 8.92
N GLU A 223 1.29 -27.55 7.78
CA GLU A 223 0.15 -27.18 6.93
C GLU A 223 -0.24 -28.28 5.93
N ASN A 224 0.69 -29.15 5.57
CA ASN A 224 0.50 -30.19 4.54
C ASN A 224 -0.10 -29.65 3.23
N LYS A 225 0.33 -28.43 2.84
CA LYS A 225 -0.08 -27.73 1.62
C LYS A 225 1.14 -27.20 0.89
N ASP A 226 0.95 -26.78 -0.34
CA ASP A 226 2.00 -26.10 -1.08
C ASP A 226 2.31 -24.75 -0.47
N ILE A 227 3.62 -24.45 -0.39
CA ILE A 227 4.12 -23.17 0.12
C ILE A 227 4.54 -22.30 -1.04
N TYR A 228 4.03 -21.10 -1.04
CA TYR A 228 4.43 -20.00 -1.90
C TYR A 228 5.21 -18.98 -1.09
N VAL A 229 6.47 -18.77 -1.47
CA VAL A 229 7.38 -17.84 -0.80
C VAL A 229 7.32 -16.48 -1.49
N PHE A 230 7.09 -15.45 -0.69
CA PHE A 230 7.09 -14.04 -1.09
C PHE A 230 8.24 -13.33 -0.40
N THR A 231 9.09 -12.67 -1.16
CA THR A 231 10.29 -12.01 -0.63
C THR A 231 10.75 -10.87 -1.52
N ASP A 232 11.47 -9.94 -0.92
CA ASP A 232 12.19 -8.86 -1.59
C ASP A 232 13.65 -9.20 -1.94
N SER A 233 14.07 -10.45 -1.73
CA SER A 233 15.40 -10.93 -2.07
C SER A 233 15.38 -11.90 -3.25
N ALA A 234 16.06 -11.55 -4.36
CA ALA A 234 16.24 -12.43 -5.50
C ALA A 234 17.11 -13.65 -5.15
N VAL A 235 18.10 -13.45 -4.29
CA VAL A 235 18.96 -14.50 -3.77
C VAL A 235 18.13 -15.55 -3.01
N PHE A 236 17.32 -15.11 -2.03
CA PHE A 236 16.51 -16.04 -1.26
C PHE A 236 15.39 -16.69 -2.10
N SER A 237 14.79 -15.96 -3.02
CA SER A 237 13.80 -16.50 -3.97
C SER A 237 14.39 -17.66 -4.80
N SER A 238 15.61 -17.53 -5.29
CA SER A 238 16.29 -18.57 -6.04
C SER A 238 16.58 -19.81 -5.18
N ILE A 239 17.12 -19.59 -3.97
CA ILE A 239 17.41 -20.67 -3.02
C ILE A 239 16.14 -21.43 -2.63
N ALA A 240 15.05 -20.71 -2.37
CA ALA A 240 13.76 -21.33 -2.02
C ALA A 240 13.25 -22.24 -3.16
N ARG A 241 13.35 -21.78 -4.43
CA ARG A 241 13.01 -22.60 -5.61
C ARG A 241 13.86 -23.86 -5.73
N GLU A 242 15.18 -23.74 -5.54
CA GLU A 242 16.10 -24.89 -5.56
C GLU A 242 15.75 -25.93 -4.47
N LYS A 243 15.17 -25.48 -3.36
CA LYS A 243 14.66 -26.34 -2.26
C LYS A 243 13.24 -26.88 -2.49
N GLY A 244 12.64 -26.58 -3.65
CA GLY A 244 11.32 -27.10 -4.04
C GLY A 244 10.14 -26.31 -3.49
N TYR A 245 10.34 -25.06 -3.07
CA TYR A 245 9.25 -24.13 -2.73
C TYR A 245 8.82 -23.33 -3.95
N ASN A 246 7.54 -22.99 -4.02
CA ASN A 246 7.01 -22.17 -5.10
C ASN A 246 7.28 -20.68 -4.83
N THR A 247 7.49 -19.93 -5.90
CA THR A 247 7.55 -18.46 -5.89
C THR A 247 6.65 -17.92 -6.99
N VAL A 248 6.18 -16.68 -6.86
CA VAL A 248 5.24 -16.07 -7.81
C VAL A 248 5.96 -15.03 -8.67
N GLY A 249 5.70 -15.06 -9.98
CA GLY A 249 6.21 -14.07 -10.93
C GLY A 249 7.71 -14.20 -11.24
N THR A 250 8.26 -13.14 -11.83
CA THR A 250 9.67 -13.01 -12.18
C THR A 250 10.52 -12.62 -10.96
N ASN A 251 11.86 -12.62 -11.14
CA ASN A 251 12.80 -12.16 -10.10
C ASN A 251 12.96 -10.62 -10.07
N ASP A 252 12.10 -9.89 -10.77
CA ASP A 252 12.13 -8.42 -10.79
C ASP A 252 11.63 -7.87 -9.46
N ILE A 253 12.55 -7.75 -8.52
CA ILE A 253 12.29 -7.31 -7.14
C ILE A 253 12.79 -5.88 -7.01
N GLY A 254 11.93 -5.00 -6.50
CA GLY A 254 12.26 -3.59 -6.28
C GLY A 254 11.28 -2.91 -5.34
N HIS A 255 11.61 -1.71 -4.89
CA HIS A 255 10.71 -0.92 -4.05
C HIS A 255 9.88 0.03 -4.92
N ILE A 256 8.56 -0.06 -4.81
CA ILE A 256 7.58 0.68 -5.64
C ILE A 256 7.74 2.22 -5.61
N SER A 257 8.42 2.76 -4.60
CA SER A 257 8.66 4.21 -4.48
C SER A 257 9.91 4.68 -5.23
N PHE A 258 10.85 3.78 -5.55
CA PHE A 258 12.13 4.08 -6.18
C PHE A 258 12.25 3.47 -7.57
N GLU A 259 11.55 2.38 -7.81
CA GLU A 259 11.59 1.64 -9.06
C GLU A 259 10.65 2.25 -10.10
N THR A 260 11.06 2.20 -11.36
CA THR A 260 10.29 2.72 -12.51
C THR A 260 9.91 1.64 -13.53
N LYS A 261 10.29 0.38 -13.29
CA LYS A 261 10.00 -0.72 -14.20
C LYS A 261 8.60 -1.29 -13.98
N THR A 262 7.90 -1.54 -15.07
CA THR A 262 6.55 -2.12 -15.04
C THR A 262 6.52 -3.49 -14.37
N GLU A 263 7.55 -4.31 -14.58
CA GLU A 263 7.68 -5.65 -14.01
C GLU A 263 7.68 -5.63 -12.48
N THR A 264 8.31 -4.63 -11.88
CA THR A 264 8.31 -4.44 -10.41
C THR A 264 6.92 -4.11 -9.89
N TYR A 265 6.16 -3.31 -10.64
CA TYR A 265 4.78 -2.98 -10.26
C TYR A 265 3.87 -4.20 -10.42
N ASP A 266 4.00 -4.95 -11.51
CA ASP A 266 3.30 -6.21 -11.73
C ASP A 266 3.55 -7.17 -10.57
N LYS A 267 4.81 -7.38 -10.20
CA LYS A 267 5.22 -8.23 -9.07
C LYS A 267 4.59 -7.78 -7.76
N THR A 268 4.58 -6.47 -7.48
CA THR A 268 4.02 -5.93 -6.23
C THR A 268 2.51 -6.19 -6.12
N PHE A 269 1.75 -5.98 -7.20
CA PHE A 269 0.31 -6.27 -7.20
C PHE A 269 0.01 -7.76 -7.20
N LEU A 270 0.80 -8.52 -7.96
CA LEU A 270 0.70 -9.98 -7.99
C LEU A 270 0.94 -10.56 -6.60
N ASP A 271 1.98 -10.13 -5.89
CA ASP A 271 2.27 -10.59 -4.52
C ASP A 271 1.14 -10.22 -3.55
N LEU A 272 0.65 -8.97 -3.60
CA LEU A 272 -0.44 -8.53 -2.72
C LEU A 272 -1.67 -9.42 -2.85
N PHE A 273 -2.12 -9.66 -4.08
CA PHE A 273 -3.32 -10.45 -4.34
C PHE A 273 -3.08 -11.96 -4.23
N ALA A 274 -1.88 -12.44 -4.53
CA ALA A 274 -1.52 -13.83 -4.28
C ALA A 274 -1.50 -14.14 -2.77
N ILE A 275 -0.91 -13.29 -1.96
CA ILE A 275 -0.95 -13.45 -0.49
C ILE A 275 -2.40 -13.39 0.01
N SER A 276 -3.23 -12.49 -0.52
CA SER A 276 -4.64 -12.37 -0.10
C SER A 276 -5.51 -13.58 -0.46
N ARG A 277 -5.11 -14.39 -1.45
CA ARG A 277 -5.83 -15.60 -1.88
C ARG A 277 -5.32 -16.89 -1.20
N ALA A 278 -4.30 -16.79 -0.36
CA ALA A 278 -3.77 -17.95 0.33
C ALA A 278 -4.75 -18.49 1.40
N ALA A 279 -4.71 -19.79 1.67
CA ALA A 279 -5.48 -20.39 2.76
C ALA A 279 -5.00 -19.92 4.14
N ARG A 280 -3.72 -19.57 4.27
CA ARG A 280 -3.10 -18.98 5.46
C ARG A 280 -1.87 -18.17 5.07
N VAL A 281 -1.60 -17.11 5.82
CA VAL A 281 -0.45 -16.22 5.63
C VAL A 281 0.47 -16.28 6.82
N TYR A 282 1.74 -16.57 6.58
CA TYR A 282 2.81 -16.48 7.57
C TYR A 282 3.70 -15.28 7.25
N ALA A 283 3.96 -14.44 8.23
CA ALA A 283 5.00 -13.41 8.17
C ALA A 283 6.15 -13.82 9.08
N ILE A 284 7.34 -13.86 8.53
CA ILE A 284 8.52 -14.23 9.28
C ILE A 284 9.22 -12.97 9.75
N HIS A 285 9.33 -12.82 11.06
CA HIS A 285 9.99 -11.72 11.74
C HIS A 285 11.30 -12.18 12.38
N GLY A 286 12.18 -11.26 12.70
CA GLY A 286 13.44 -11.55 13.39
C GLY A 286 14.31 -10.31 13.53
N ASN A 287 15.42 -10.41 14.26
CA ASN A 287 16.28 -9.26 14.55
C ASN A 287 16.88 -8.59 13.29
N VAL A 288 17.08 -9.37 12.23
CA VAL A 288 17.67 -8.92 10.96
C VAL A 288 16.59 -8.71 9.88
N LEU A 289 15.45 -9.38 10.00
CA LEU A 289 14.34 -9.22 9.06
C LEU A 289 13.51 -7.97 9.39
N TYR A 290 13.06 -7.29 8.35
CA TYR A 290 12.18 -6.14 8.51
C TYR A 290 10.74 -6.56 8.75
N ASN A 291 10.10 -6.05 9.81
CA ASN A 291 8.72 -6.36 10.16
C ASN A 291 7.74 -5.64 9.21
N SER A 292 7.51 -6.23 8.06
CA SER A 292 6.67 -5.66 7.01
C SER A 292 5.18 -5.79 7.32
N VAL A 293 4.44 -4.72 7.15
CA VAL A 293 2.96 -4.74 7.24
C VAL A 293 2.28 -5.20 5.94
N PHE A 294 3.04 -5.43 4.87
CA PHE A 294 2.52 -5.82 3.56
C PHE A 294 1.71 -7.13 3.61
N PRO A 295 2.25 -8.25 4.15
CA PRO A 295 1.52 -9.51 4.22
C PRO A 295 0.30 -9.43 5.15
N TYR A 296 0.36 -8.61 6.20
CA TYR A 296 -0.76 -8.41 7.11
C TYR A 296 -1.96 -7.76 6.40
N TYR A 297 -1.73 -6.68 5.63
CA TYR A 297 -2.82 -6.06 4.87
C TYR A 297 -3.30 -6.92 3.71
N ALA A 298 -2.43 -7.73 3.10
CA ALA A 298 -2.86 -8.73 2.13
C ALA A 298 -3.79 -9.76 2.77
N ALA A 299 -3.48 -10.24 3.98
CA ALA A 299 -4.34 -11.15 4.74
C ALA A 299 -5.68 -10.49 5.11
N ILE A 300 -5.70 -9.22 5.51
CA ILE A 300 -6.93 -8.45 5.76
C ILE A 300 -7.79 -8.39 4.49
N ILE A 301 -7.20 -8.07 3.33
CA ILE A 301 -7.90 -8.05 2.04
C ILE A 301 -8.54 -9.41 1.75
N GLY A 302 -7.84 -10.51 2.02
CA GLY A 302 -8.30 -11.87 1.76
C GLY A 302 -9.23 -12.44 2.83
N TYR A 303 -9.44 -11.76 3.95
CA TYR A 303 -10.08 -12.33 5.15
C TYR A 303 -9.41 -13.64 5.60
N THR A 304 -8.08 -13.69 5.50
CA THR A 304 -7.26 -14.90 5.67
C THR A 304 -6.57 -14.88 7.03
N ASP A 305 -6.41 -16.06 7.65
CA ASP A 305 -5.63 -16.23 8.87
C ASP A 305 -4.20 -15.71 8.70
N TYR A 306 -3.76 -14.87 9.62
CA TYR A 306 -2.43 -14.28 9.64
C TYR A 306 -1.65 -14.72 10.89
N VAL A 307 -0.45 -15.24 10.67
CA VAL A 307 0.41 -15.79 11.74
C VAL A 307 1.80 -15.17 11.64
N ILE A 308 2.30 -14.64 12.74
CA ILE A 308 3.70 -14.20 12.86
C ILE A 308 4.52 -15.34 13.46
N LEU A 309 5.66 -15.62 12.84
CA LEU A 309 6.69 -16.51 13.41
C LEU A 309 7.98 -15.72 13.58
N GLU A 310 8.54 -15.78 14.77
CA GLU A 310 9.83 -15.14 15.11
C GLU A 310 10.96 -16.15 14.91
N ILE A 311 11.99 -15.73 14.14
CA ILE A 311 13.28 -16.44 14.06
C ILE A 311 14.33 -15.69 14.88
N GLN A 312 15.02 -16.43 15.74
CA GLN A 312 16.05 -15.89 16.65
C GLN A 312 17.44 -15.90 15.99
#